data_dc1be5315b02e9949e3511b96736c25d
#
_entry.id   dc1be5315b02e9949e3511b96736c25d
#
_cell.length_a   1.000
_cell.length_b   1.000
_cell.length_c   1.000
_cell.angle_alpha   90.00
_cell.angle_beta   90.00
_cell.angle_gamma   90.00
#
_symmetry.space_group_name_H-M   'P 1'
#
loop_
_entity.id
_entity.type
_entity.pdbx_description
1 polymer ?
#
loop_
_entity_poly.entity_id
_entity_poly.type
_entity_poly.pdbx_seq_one_letter_code
_entity_poly.pdbx_strand_id
1 'polypeptide(L)'
;KNITVHVHTNAPGKAIQKGIEYGQLTNIKVENMHQEHQNASWGSAPEDQPEPMKAVEPTKPFGYVAVASGEGLCELFTELGADQIVSGGQTMNPSTDDLLKAVLATPAEHVYILPNNKNIIMAAEQVDPLTDRDVRVLHTKTIPQGIAALLNVDDTLSAEENHLAMMKAAEKISTGLVTFAARDSSIDGQSVKEGQILGMENGKITTVESNVIQAAYKVTKHLFKRGTSSLVTLIYGNG
;
A
#
# COMPACT_ATOMS: atom_id res chain seq x y z
N LYS A 1 4.91 2.10 -29.25
CA LYS A 1 3.82 2.10 -28.24
C LYS A 1 3.74 0.72 -27.66
N ASN A 2 3.89 0.58 -26.35
CA ASN A 2 3.68 -0.70 -25.68
C ASN A 2 2.22 -0.75 -25.23
N ILE A 3 1.58 -1.90 -25.42
CA ILE A 3 0.21 -2.17 -24.99
C ILE A 3 0.28 -3.29 -23.97
N THR A 4 -0.28 -3.07 -22.80
CA THR A 4 -0.48 -4.14 -21.80
C THR A 4 -1.89 -4.66 -21.92
N VAL A 5 -2.03 -5.99 -22.01
CA VAL A 5 -3.32 -6.65 -22.13
C VAL A 5 -3.45 -7.63 -20.98
N HIS A 6 -4.56 -7.58 -20.27
CA HIS A 6 -4.94 -8.51 -19.21
C HIS A 6 -6.17 -9.29 -19.67
N VAL A 7 -6.10 -10.62 -19.64
CA VAL A 7 -7.15 -11.50 -20.17
C VAL A 7 -7.45 -12.62 -19.18
N HIS A 8 -8.71 -12.75 -18.78
CA HIS A 8 -9.22 -13.91 -18.06
C HIS A 8 -9.77 -14.93 -19.08
N THR A 9 -9.20 -16.12 -19.14
CA THR A 9 -9.61 -17.16 -20.10
C THR A 9 -9.24 -18.55 -19.62
N ASN A 10 -10.05 -19.55 -19.95
CA ASN A 10 -9.75 -20.96 -19.76
C ASN A 10 -8.86 -21.54 -20.86
N ALA A 11 -8.47 -20.74 -21.85
CA ALA A 11 -7.63 -21.15 -22.96
C ALA A 11 -6.48 -20.14 -23.20
N PRO A 12 -5.51 -20.01 -22.26
CA PRO A 12 -4.46 -19.00 -22.33
C PRO A 12 -3.63 -19.08 -23.62
N GLY A 13 -3.39 -20.27 -24.14
CA GLY A 13 -2.69 -20.44 -25.39
C GLY A 13 -3.35 -19.74 -26.59
N LYS A 14 -4.68 -19.70 -26.66
CA LYS A 14 -5.40 -18.96 -27.69
C LYS A 14 -5.26 -17.46 -27.55
N ALA A 15 -5.24 -16.96 -26.32
CA ALA A 15 -5.03 -15.52 -26.06
C ALA A 15 -3.62 -15.09 -26.49
N ILE A 16 -2.59 -15.88 -26.15
CA ILE A 16 -1.21 -15.64 -26.56
C ILE A 16 -1.10 -15.68 -28.08
N GLN A 17 -1.65 -16.71 -28.73
CA GLN A 17 -1.63 -16.85 -30.18
C GLN A 17 -2.29 -15.65 -30.89
N LYS A 18 -3.41 -15.18 -30.33
CA LYS A 18 -4.07 -13.99 -30.86
C LYS A 18 -3.24 -12.70 -30.62
N GLY A 19 -2.57 -12.60 -29.51
CA GLY A 19 -1.68 -11.48 -29.21
C GLY A 19 -0.51 -11.35 -30.21
N ILE A 20 0.08 -12.46 -30.64
CA ILE A 20 1.20 -12.50 -31.59
C ILE A 20 0.79 -11.91 -32.97
N GLU A 21 -0.48 -12.03 -33.35
CA GLU A 21 -0.99 -11.44 -34.62
C GLU A 21 -0.88 -9.90 -34.64
N TYR A 22 -0.81 -9.25 -33.48
CA TYR A 22 -0.72 -7.80 -33.35
C TYR A 22 0.71 -7.28 -33.10
N GLY A 23 1.66 -8.17 -32.80
CA GLY A 23 3.06 -7.80 -32.58
C GLY A 23 3.83 -8.76 -31.69
N GLN A 24 5.08 -8.42 -31.39
CA GLN A 24 5.90 -9.21 -30.46
C GLN A 24 5.38 -9.08 -29.04
N LEU A 25 5.25 -10.20 -28.36
CA LEU A 25 4.87 -10.25 -26.95
C LEU A 25 6.12 -10.28 -26.07
N THR A 26 6.15 -9.44 -25.04
CA THR A 26 7.18 -9.42 -24.00
C THR A 26 6.50 -9.54 -22.63
N ASN A 27 7.19 -10.11 -21.65
CA ASN A 27 6.69 -10.27 -20.28
C ASN A 27 5.34 -11.01 -20.19
N ILE A 28 5.26 -12.17 -20.89
CA ILE A 28 4.08 -13.01 -20.81
C ILE A 28 4.03 -13.67 -19.43
N LYS A 29 2.97 -13.37 -18.65
CA LYS A 29 2.66 -14.02 -17.37
C LYS A 29 1.35 -14.79 -17.54
N VAL A 30 1.36 -16.07 -17.23
CA VAL A 30 0.16 -16.93 -17.24
C VAL A 30 0.00 -17.50 -15.84
N GLU A 31 -1.09 -17.14 -15.18
CA GLU A 31 -1.43 -17.65 -13.85
C GLU A 31 -2.73 -18.44 -13.94
N ASN A 32 -2.78 -19.56 -13.26
CA ASN A 32 -3.98 -20.38 -13.18
C ASN A 32 -4.75 -20.03 -11.90
N MET A 33 -5.79 -19.20 -12.03
CA MET A 33 -6.63 -18.80 -10.90
C MET A 33 -7.36 -19.96 -10.21
N HIS A 34 -7.50 -21.13 -10.86
CA HIS A 34 -8.03 -22.33 -10.23
C HIS A 34 -7.00 -23.07 -9.37
N GLN A 35 -5.70 -22.89 -9.61
CA GLN A 35 -4.66 -23.51 -8.77
C GLN A 35 -4.47 -22.79 -7.45
N GLU A 36 -4.76 -21.52 -7.35
CA GLU A 36 -4.78 -20.82 -6.07
C GLU A 36 -5.85 -21.38 -5.11
N HIS A 37 -6.95 -21.94 -5.64
CA HIS A 37 -7.99 -22.61 -4.85
C HIS A 37 -7.82 -24.14 -4.74
N GLN A 38 -6.98 -24.78 -5.53
CA GLN A 38 -6.85 -26.26 -5.59
C GLN A 38 -5.53 -26.82 -5.03
N ASN A 39 -4.60 -26.02 -4.60
CA ASN A 39 -3.45 -26.50 -3.83
C ASN A 39 -3.82 -27.07 -2.45
N ALA A 40 -5.13 -27.15 -2.15
CA ALA A 40 -5.67 -27.88 -1.01
C ALA A 40 -5.96 -29.38 -1.27
N SER A 41 -5.89 -29.88 -2.51
CA SER A 41 -6.16 -31.31 -2.76
C SER A 41 -5.64 -31.77 -4.12
N TRP A 42 -4.42 -32.29 -4.21
CA TRP A 42 -4.13 -33.54 -4.93
C TRP A 42 -2.65 -33.93 -4.75
N GLY A 43 -2.46 -35.19 -4.32
CA GLY A 43 -1.16 -35.74 -4.01
C GLY A 43 -0.27 -35.90 -5.22
N SER A 44 0.93 -35.43 -5.09
CA SER A 44 2.13 -35.92 -5.68
C SER A 44 3.29 -35.69 -4.72
N ALA A 45 4.25 -36.60 -4.68
CA ALA A 45 5.31 -36.81 -3.74
C ALA A 45 5.90 -35.62 -2.97
N PRO A 46 6.51 -35.81 -1.78
CA PRO A 46 6.92 -34.77 -0.88
C PRO A 46 8.13 -34.01 -1.44
N GLU A 47 7.88 -32.99 -2.21
CA GLU A 47 8.80 -31.87 -2.40
C GLU A 47 8.31 -30.77 -1.48
N ASP A 48 9.11 -30.44 -0.49
CA ASP A 48 9.01 -29.32 0.46
C ASP A 48 7.73 -28.47 0.34
N GLN A 49 6.63 -28.95 0.94
CA GLN A 49 5.54 -28.06 1.27
C GLN A 49 6.15 -27.09 2.31
N PRO A 50 6.12 -25.78 2.05
CA PRO A 50 6.44 -24.86 3.11
C PRO A 50 5.50 -25.21 4.28
N GLU A 51 6.08 -25.57 5.43
CA GLU A 51 5.30 -25.81 6.64
C GLU A 51 4.32 -24.66 6.81
N PRO A 52 3.06 -24.93 7.18
CA PRO A 52 2.11 -23.86 7.44
C PRO A 52 2.79 -22.91 8.43
N MET A 53 2.95 -21.65 8.03
CA MET A 53 3.64 -20.66 8.84
C MET A 53 2.92 -20.55 10.16
N LYS A 54 3.56 -21.06 11.22
CA LYS A 54 3.02 -20.96 12.57
C LYS A 54 3.13 -19.51 13.01
N ALA A 55 2.02 -18.95 13.47
CA ALA A 55 2.03 -17.66 14.12
C ALA A 55 3.00 -17.70 15.32
N VAL A 56 3.81 -16.65 15.44
CA VAL A 56 4.65 -16.46 16.63
C VAL A 56 3.74 -16.24 17.83
N GLU A 57 4.04 -16.85 18.99
CA GLU A 57 3.21 -16.68 20.18
C GLU A 57 3.15 -15.21 20.62
N PRO A 58 1.97 -14.71 21.02
CA PRO A 58 1.82 -13.34 21.49
C PRO A 58 2.63 -13.10 22.76
N THR A 59 3.41 -12.04 22.77
CA THR A 59 4.15 -11.58 23.96
C THR A 59 3.70 -10.19 24.41
N LYS A 60 2.85 -9.53 23.62
CA LYS A 60 2.31 -8.20 23.90
C LYS A 60 0.88 -8.05 23.36
N PRO A 61 0.09 -7.09 23.90
CA PRO A 61 -1.30 -6.93 23.47
C PRO A 61 -1.40 -6.41 22.04
N PHE A 62 -0.60 -5.43 21.64
CA PHE A 62 -0.73 -4.77 20.34
C PHE A 62 0.53 -4.92 19.50
N GLY A 63 0.33 -5.14 18.19
CA GLY A 63 1.39 -5.17 17.18
C GLY A 63 1.00 -4.41 15.92
N TYR A 64 2.00 -3.97 15.18
CA TYR A 64 1.80 -3.07 14.05
C TYR A 64 2.57 -3.56 12.83
N VAL A 65 1.85 -3.74 11.73
CA VAL A 65 2.39 -4.08 10.42
C VAL A 65 2.20 -2.87 9.52
N ALA A 66 3.28 -2.24 9.07
CA ALA A 66 3.20 -1.08 8.21
C ALA A 66 3.69 -1.40 6.79
N VAL A 67 2.98 -0.90 5.77
CA VAL A 67 3.47 -0.95 4.40
C VAL A 67 4.23 0.33 4.10
N ALA A 68 5.50 0.17 3.71
CA ALA A 68 6.37 1.28 3.37
C ALA A 68 7.40 0.86 2.32
N SER A 69 8.01 1.82 1.63
CA SER A 69 9.13 1.61 0.72
C SER A 69 10.17 2.71 0.87
N GLY A 70 11.43 2.34 0.68
CA GLY A 70 12.58 3.20 0.93
C GLY A 70 13.09 3.08 2.37
N GLU A 71 14.42 3.04 2.48
CA GLU A 71 15.11 2.76 3.74
C GLU A 71 14.69 3.69 4.88
N GLY A 72 14.71 5.01 4.64
CA GLY A 72 14.36 5.98 5.68
C GLY A 72 12.90 5.91 6.15
N LEU A 73 11.93 5.52 5.29
CA LEU A 73 10.54 5.32 5.74
C LEU A 73 10.40 4.02 6.52
N CYS A 74 11.11 2.96 6.13
CA CYS A 74 11.12 1.70 6.86
C CYS A 74 11.73 1.91 8.26
N GLU A 75 12.85 2.61 8.37
CA GLU A 75 13.47 2.99 9.64
C GLU A 75 12.50 3.81 10.51
N LEU A 76 11.90 4.84 9.93
CA LEU A 76 10.93 5.70 10.65
C LEU A 76 9.76 4.90 11.22
N PHE A 77 9.13 4.01 10.42
CA PHE A 77 8.04 3.18 10.93
C PHE A 77 8.48 2.23 12.03
N THR A 78 9.69 1.67 11.93
CA THR A 78 10.29 0.83 12.98
C THR A 78 10.52 1.62 14.26
N GLU A 79 11.08 2.83 14.17
CA GLU A 79 11.26 3.74 15.31
C GLU A 79 9.93 4.15 15.95
N LEU A 80 8.86 4.28 15.16
CA LEU A 80 7.50 4.56 15.65
C LEU A 80 6.82 3.33 16.28
N GLY A 81 7.48 2.17 16.30
CA GLY A 81 6.98 0.96 16.95
C GLY A 81 6.32 -0.05 16.03
N ALA A 82 6.47 0.06 14.71
CA ALA A 82 6.02 -0.99 13.80
C ALA A 82 6.89 -2.25 13.99
N ASP A 83 6.24 -3.40 14.17
CA ASP A 83 6.91 -4.70 14.38
C ASP A 83 7.40 -5.29 13.08
N GLN A 84 6.62 -5.11 12.02
CA GLN A 84 6.92 -5.61 10.70
C GLN A 84 6.71 -4.53 9.66
N ILE A 85 7.64 -4.46 8.72
CA ILE A 85 7.52 -3.60 7.54
C ILE A 85 7.37 -4.48 6.31
N VAL A 86 6.26 -4.31 5.60
CA VAL A 86 6.03 -4.98 4.32
C VAL A 86 6.43 -4.01 3.21
N SER A 87 7.34 -4.45 2.34
CA SER A 87 7.77 -3.64 1.22
C SER A 87 6.62 -3.45 0.24
N GLY A 88 6.26 -2.19 -0.01
CA GLY A 88 5.20 -1.83 -0.94
C GLY A 88 5.11 -0.33 -1.14
N GLY A 89 4.63 0.08 -2.29
CA GLY A 89 4.54 1.49 -2.66
C GLY A 89 3.66 1.72 -3.88
N GLN A 90 3.89 2.80 -4.60
CA GLN A 90 3.06 3.18 -5.75
C GLN A 90 3.15 2.23 -6.94
N THR A 91 4.27 1.53 -7.11
CA THR A 91 4.55 0.66 -8.25
C THR A 91 4.48 -0.83 -7.93
N MET A 92 4.49 -1.21 -6.67
CA MET A 92 4.51 -2.60 -6.22
C MET A 92 3.63 -2.75 -4.97
N ASN A 93 2.46 -3.35 -5.15
CA ASN A 93 1.55 -3.65 -4.04
C ASN A 93 1.90 -5.02 -3.46
N PRO A 94 2.06 -5.16 -2.14
CA PRO A 94 2.21 -6.44 -1.51
C PRO A 94 0.95 -7.30 -1.73
N SER A 95 1.13 -8.60 -1.80
CA SER A 95 0.02 -9.55 -1.84
C SER A 95 -0.61 -9.73 -0.45
N THR A 96 -1.80 -10.30 -0.41
CA THR A 96 -2.43 -10.74 0.85
C THR A 96 -1.53 -11.70 1.62
N ASP A 97 -0.80 -12.58 0.93
CA ASP A 97 0.14 -13.53 1.52
C ASP A 97 1.34 -12.84 2.18
N ASP A 98 1.89 -11.78 1.57
CA ASP A 98 2.97 -11.00 2.18
C ASP A 98 2.53 -10.32 3.47
N LEU A 99 1.30 -9.78 3.47
CA LEU A 99 0.70 -9.16 4.66
C LEU A 99 0.40 -10.20 5.74
N LEU A 100 -0.13 -11.36 5.36
CA LEU A 100 -0.38 -12.47 6.29
C LEU A 100 0.91 -12.96 6.96
N LYS A 101 1.99 -13.11 6.19
CA LYS A 101 3.31 -13.46 6.72
C LYS A 101 3.77 -12.48 7.79
N ALA A 102 3.63 -11.20 7.53
CA ALA A 102 4.00 -10.15 8.48
C ALA A 102 3.12 -10.21 9.75
N VAL A 103 1.81 -10.43 9.60
CA VAL A 103 0.89 -10.60 10.73
C VAL A 103 1.27 -11.81 11.58
N LEU A 104 1.55 -12.97 10.96
CA LEU A 104 1.95 -14.18 11.67
C LEU A 104 3.31 -14.05 12.37
N ALA A 105 4.22 -13.24 11.83
CA ALA A 105 5.52 -12.93 12.43
C ALA A 105 5.44 -11.89 13.57
N THR A 106 4.30 -11.22 13.74
CA THR A 106 4.11 -10.20 14.79
C THR A 106 3.73 -10.86 16.09
N PRO A 107 4.49 -10.70 17.20
CA PRO A 107 4.21 -11.38 18.47
C PRO A 107 3.19 -10.63 19.32
N ALA A 108 1.99 -10.41 18.80
CA ALA A 108 0.93 -9.65 19.47
C ALA A 108 -0.44 -10.34 19.37
N GLU A 109 -1.33 -10.09 20.33
CA GLU A 109 -2.70 -10.60 20.33
C GLU A 109 -3.55 -9.89 19.27
N HIS A 110 -3.47 -8.56 19.24
CA HIS A 110 -4.15 -7.69 18.28
C HIS A 110 -3.13 -7.10 17.32
N VAL A 111 -3.33 -7.29 16.03
CA VAL A 111 -2.39 -6.80 15.00
C VAL A 111 -3.07 -5.77 14.11
N TYR A 112 -2.51 -4.57 14.10
CA TYR A 112 -2.98 -3.49 13.23
C TYR A 112 -2.16 -3.46 11.94
N ILE A 113 -2.84 -3.46 10.80
CA ILE A 113 -2.21 -3.28 9.49
C ILE A 113 -2.41 -1.83 9.04
N LEU A 114 -1.31 -1.16 8.69
CA LEU A 114 -1.28 0.18 8.12
C LEU A 114 -0.90 0.08 6.63
N PRO A 115 -1.88 0.02 5.72
CA PRO A 115 -1.62 -0.15 4.28
C PRO A 115 -0.90 1.05 3.65
N ASN A 116 -1.13 2.26 4.15
CA ASN A 116 -0.54 3.53 3.68
C ASN A 116 -0.72 3.81 2.18
N ASN A 117 -1.59 3.05 1.54
CA ASN A 117 -1.96 3.15 0.15
C ASN A 117 -3.38 2.58 -0.07
N LYS A 118 -4.24 3.36 -0.73
CA LYS A 118 -5.62 2.95 -1.02
C LYS A 118 -5.75 1.62 -1.76
N ASN A 119 -4.75 1.29 -2.61
CA ASN A 119 -4.77 0.07 -3.43
C ASN A 119 -4.43 -1.20 -2.63
N ILE A 120 -3.88 -1.05 -1.42
CA ILE A 120 -3.46 -2.16 -0.56
C ILE A 120 -4.54 -2.49 0.48
N ILE A 121 -5.46 -1.57 0.76
CA ILE A 121 -6.50 -1.75 1.79
C ILE A 121 -7.28 -3.05 1.57
N MET A 122 -7.72 -3.31 0.35
CA MET A 122 -8.50 -4.52 0.03
C MET A 122 -7.71 -5.81 0.28
N ALA A 123 -6.42 -5.83 -0.06
CA ALA A 123 -5.56 -6.99 0.22
C ALA A 123 -5.32 -7.17 1.72
N ALA A 124 -5.23 -6.08 2.47
CA ALA A 124 -5.09 -6.12 3.92
C ALA A 124 -6.35 -6.64 4.61
N GLU A 125 -7.53 -6.23 4.16
CA GLU A 125 -8.83 -6.73 4.69
C GLU A 125 -9.05 -8.23 4.48
N GLN A 126 -8.39 -8.80 3.47
CA GLN A 126 -8.44 -10.25 3.21
C GLN A 126 -7.55 -11.07 4.14
N VAL A 127 -6.73 -10.45 4.98
CA VAL A 127 -5.84 -11.16 5.91
C VAL A 127 -6.61 -11.73 7.10
N ASP A 128 -7.57 -10.97 7.65
CA ASP A 128 -8.31 -11.35 8.86
C ASP A 128 -8.92 -12.76 8.79
N PRO A 129 -9.66 -13.16 7.73
CA PRO A 129 -10.23 -14.51 7.64
C PRO A 129 -9.20 -15.64 7.43
N LEU A 130 -7.91 -15.32 7.24
CA LEU A 130 -6.85 -16.29 6.97
C LEU A 130 -6.02 -16.64 8.22
N THR A 131 -6.33 -16.05 9.37
CA THR A 131 -5.60 -16.24 10.62
C THR A 131 -6.54 -16.22 11.83
N ASP A 132 -6.12 -16.87 12.92
CA ASP A 132 -6.82 -16.82 14.20
C ASP A 132 -6.46 -15.56 15.04
N ARG A 133 -5.62 -14.68 14.50
CA ARG A 133 -5.26 -13.40 15.13
C ARG A 133 -6.40 -12.39 14.99
N ASP A 134 -6.59 -11.52 15.97
CA ASP A 134 -7.44 -10.33 15.81
C ASP A 134 -6.69 -9.30 14.93
N VAL A 135 -7.03 -9.27 13.66
CA VAL A 135 -6.41 -8.38 12.67
C VAL A 135 -7.33 -7.19 12.43
N ARG A 136 -6.77 -5.98 12.54
CA ARG A 136 -7.50 -4.72 12.34
C ARG A 136 -6.81 -3.88 11.28
N VAL A 137 -7.50 -3.59 10.20
CA VAL A 137 -6.96 -2.76 9.12
C VAL A 137 -7.28 -1.29 9.38
N LEU A 138 -6.23 -0.48 9.52
CA LEU A 138 -6.35 0.96 9.55
C LEU A 138 -6.41 1.47 8.11
N HIS A 139 -7.50 2.11 7.70
CA HIS A 139 -7.69 2.58 6.32
C HIS A 139 -6.80 3.79 5.97
N THR A 140 -5.51 3.72 6.32
CA THR A 140 -4.51 4.72 5.96
C THR A 140 -4.22 4.66 4.45
N LYS A 141 -4.38 5.78 3.77
CA LYS A 141 -4.24 5.90 2.31
C LYS A 141 -2.91 6.51 1.90
N THR A 142 -2.16 7.02 2.86
CA THR A 142 -0.90 7.73 2.65
C THR A 142 0.06 7.48 3.81
N ILE A 143 1.36 7.58 3.56
CA ILE A 143 2.41 7.47 4.57
C ILE A 143 2.19 8.43 5.76
N PRO A 144 1.91 9.73 5.56
CA PRO A 144 1.65 10.63 6.69
C PRO A 144 0.46 10.22 7.55
N GLN A 145 -0.57 9.60 6.98
CA GLN A 145 -1.69 9.06 7.75
C GLN A 145 -1.26 7.89 8.64
N GLY A 146 -0.42 6.98 8.12
CA GLY A 146 0.14 5.89 8.91
C GLY A 146 1.02 6.37 10.06
N ILE A 147 1.87 7.37 9.81
CA ILE A 147 2.69 8.00 10.86
C ILE A 147 1.79 8.59 11.96
N ALA A 148 0.77 9.36 11.58
CA ALA A 148 -0.15 9.96 12.54
C ALA A 148 -0.93 8.92 13.35
N ALA A 149 -1.30 7.81 12.72
CA ALA A 149 -1.96 6.69 13.40
C ALA A 149 -1.04 6.12 14.49
N LEU A 150 0.20 5.75 14.18
CA LEU A 150 1.15 5.18 15.13
C LEU A 150 1.50 6.14 16.28
N LEU A 151 1.59 7.43 16.01
CA LEU A 151 1.84 8.45 17.06
C LEU A 151 0.66 8.62 18.04
N ASN A 152 -0.50 8.05 17.75
CA ASN A 152 -1.70 8.14 18.60
C ASN A 152 -2.10 6.78 19.21
N VAL A 153 -1.17 5.86 19.29
CA VAL A 153 -1.33 4.61 20.04
C VAL A 153 -1.36 4.91 21.53
N ASP A 154 -2.25 4.24 22.25
CA ASP A 154 -2.36 4.29 23.71
C ASP A 154 -2.55 2.87 24.25
N ASP A 155 -1.53 2.34 24.89
CA ASP A 155 -1.51 0.96 25.43
C ASP A 155 -2.49 0.75 26.60
N THR A 156 -3.13 1.82 27.10
CA THR A 156 -4.14 1.75 28.17
C THR A 156 -5.54 1.53 27.63
N LEU A 157 -5.75 1.70 26.34
CA LEU A 157 -7.04 1.56 25.67
C LEU A 157 -7.27 0.11 25.22
N SER A 158 -8.54 -0.26 25.05
CA SER A 158 -8.90 -1.49 24.37
C SER A 158 -8.50 -1.46 22.88
N ALA A 159 -8.45 -2.64 22.24
CA ALA A 159 -8.12 -2.74 20.83
C ALA A 159 -9.07 -1.93 19.94
N GLU A 160 -10.36 -1.88 20.27
CA GLU A 160 -11.36 -1.09 19.53
C GLU A 160 -11.16 0.42 19.72
N GLU A 161 -10.94 0.86 20.94
CA GLU A 161 -10.70 2.28 21.25
C GLU A 161 -9.42 2.77 20.61
N ASN A 162 -8.36 1.95 20.62
CA ASN A 162 -7.11 2.23 19.93
C ASN A 162 -7.30 2.36 18.42
N HIS A 163 -8.02 1.41 17.80
CA HIS A 163 -8.36 1.50 16.39
C HIS A 163 -9.05 2.83 16.04
N LEU A 164 -10.05 3.21 16.82
CA LEU A 164 -10.77 4.48 16.63
C LEU A 164 -9.90 5.71 16.83
N ALA A 165 -9.02 5.69 17.84
CA ALA A 165 -8.10 6.80 18.11
C ALA A 165 -7.10 6.99 16.97
N MET A 166 -6.48 5.91 16.51
CA MET A 166 -5.54 5.89 15.40
C MET A 166 -6.20 6.35 14.09
N MET A 167 -7.42 5.88 13.79
CA MET A 167 -8.17 6.30 12.60
C MET A 167 -8.53 7.79 12.65
N LYS A 168 -9.01 8.29 13.79
CA LYS A 168 -9.29 9.73 13.98
C LYS A 168 -8.04 10.60 13.79
N ALA A 169 -6.88 10.12 14.21
CA ALA A 169 -5.61 10.81 13.99
C ALA A 169 -5.26 10.84 12.50
N ALA A 170 -5.35 9.71 11.81
CA ALA A 170 -5.09 9.60 10.38
C ALA A 170 -6.02 10.50 9.54
N GLU A 171 -7.31 10.57 9.88
CA GLU A 171 -8.30 11.38 9.16
C GLU A 171 -8.04 12.91 9.25
N LYS A 172 -7.36 13.35 10.29
CA LYS A 172 -6.96 14.77 10.43
C LYS A 172 -5.82 15.18 9.51
N ILE A 173 -5.12 14.22 8.91
CA ILE A 173 -3.96 14.48 8.08
C ILE A 173 -4.39 14.78 6.65
N SER A 174 -4.08 15.99 6.19
CA SER A 174 -4.16 16.36 4.77
C SER A 174 -2.83 16.05 4.10
N THR A 175 -2.87 15.32 2.99
CA THR A 175 -1.66 14.89 2.29
C THR A 175 -1.54 15.54 0.93
N GLY A 176 -0.39 16.17 0.68
CA GLY A 176 0.05 16.62 -0.63
C GLY A 176 1.07 15.66 -1.23
N LEU A 177 1.04 15.52 -2.55
CA LEU A 177 2.02 14.77 -3.31
C LEU A 177 2.49 15.61 -4.48
N VAL A 178 3.80 15.67 -4.70
CA VAL A 178 4.40 16.25 -5.90
C VAL A 178 5.08 15.13 -6.66
N THR A 179 4.73 14.98 -7.92
CA THR A 179 5.27 13.96 -8.81
C THR A 179 5.38 14.51 -10.23
N PHE A 180 5.88 13.71 -11.16
CA PHE A 180 5.92 14.06 -12.58
C PHE A 180 4.94 13.18 -13.37
N ALA A 181 4.44 13.71 -14.47
CA ALA A 181 3.59 12.98 -15.41
C ALA A 181 4.44 11.93 -16.16
N ALA A 182 4.10 10.66 -16.00
CA ALA A 182 4.78 9.55 -16.67
C ALA A 182 4.42 9.41 -18.16
N ARG A 183 3.41 10.12 -18.63
CA ARG A 183 2.93 10.11 -20.02
C ARG A 183 2.01 11.31 -20.28
N ASP A 184 1.82 11.63 -21.55
CA ASP A 184 0.81 12.61 -21.95
C ASP A 184 -0.59 12.14 -21.53
N SER A 185 -1.33 13.03 -20.93
CA SER A 185 -2.71 12.77 -20.46
C SER A 185 -3.56 14.04 -20.53
N SER A 186 -4.87 13.89 -20.37
CA SER A 186 -5.80 15.01 -20.19
C SER A 186 -6.52 14.82 -18.87
N ILE A 187 -6.44 15.80 -17.99
CA ILE A 187 -7.02 15.76 -16.64
C ILE A 187 -7.88 17.01 -16.47
N ASP A 188 -9.16 16.82 -16.21
CA ASP A 188 -10.17 17.89 -16.07
C ASP A 188 -10.15 18.93 -17.22
N GLY A 189 -9.89 18.45 -18.46
CA GLY A 189 -9.83 19.28 -19.65
C GLY A 189 -8.49 20.02 -19.86
N GLN A 190 -7.52 19.86 -18.97
CA GLN A 190 -6.17 20.38 -19.15
C GLN A 190 -5.26 19.30 -19.76
N SER A 191 -4.52 19.67 -20.80
CA SER A 191 -3.50 18.81 -21.39
C SER A 191 -2.28 18.79 -20.47
N VAL A 192 -1.89 17.61 -20.01
CA VAL A 192 -0.68 17.35 -19.24
C VAL A 192 0.30 16.60 -20.11
N LYS A 193 1.50 17.11 -20.25
CA LYS A 193 2.58 16.47 -21.02
C LYS A 193 3.48 15.64 -20.12
N GLU A 194 4.06 14.59 -20.69
CA GLU A 194 5.08 13.80 -20.03
C GLU A 194 6.20 14.69 -19.46
N GLY A 195 6.64 14.40 -18.24
CA GLY A 195 7.67 15.16 -17.54
C GLY A 195 7.20 16.43 -16.83
N GLN A 196 5.96 16.90 -17.04
CA GLN A 196 5.43 18.02 -16.26
C GLN A 196 5.25 17.63 -14.80
N ILE A 197 5.45 18.60 -13.91
CA ILE A 197 5.30 18.40 -12.46
C ILE A 197 3.83 18.55 -12.07
N LEU A 198 3.33 17.54 -11.37
CA LEU A 198 1.97 17.46 -10.87
C LEU A 198 1.95 17.69 -9.36
N GLY A 199 1.14 18.61 -8.90
CA GLY A 199 0.78 18.74 -7.48
C GLY A 199 -0.59 18.11 -7.25
N MET A 200 -0.66 17.24 -6.26
CA MET A 200 -1.88 16.51 -5.88
C MET A 200 -2.23 16.80 -4.43
N GLU A 201 -3.51 16.90 -4.15
CA GLU A 201 -4.06 17.09 -2.80
C GLU A 201 -5.09 16.00 -2.52
N ASN A 202 -4.84 15.23 -1.46
CA ASN A 202 -5.71 14.11 -1.07
C ASN A 202 -6.06 13.17 -2.26
N GLY A 203 -5.08 12.94 -3.14
CA GLY A 203 -5.20 12.05 -4.29
C GLY A 203 -5.81 12.66 -5.56
N LYS A 204 -6.12 13.97 -5.58
CA LYS A 204 -6.58 14.71 -6.77
C LYS A 204 -5.50 15.65 -7.26
N ILE A 205 -5.31 15.75 -8.58
CA ILE A 205 -4.39 16.72 -9.18
C ILE A 205 -5.03 18.10 -9.09
N THR A 206 -4.29 19.03 -8.49
CA THR A 206 -4.75 20.42 -8.26
C THR A 206 -3.89 21.44 -8.96
N THR A 207 -2.66 21.08 -9.34
CA THR A 207 -1.77 22.01 -10.05
C THR A 207 -0.82 21.25 -10.99
N VAL A 208 -0.48 21.89 -12.10
CA VAL A 208 0.52 21.44 -13.08
C VAL A 208 1.56 22.54 -13.19
N GLU A 209 2.82 22.21 -12.93
CA GLU A 209 3.92 23.18 -12.85
C GLU A 209 5.12 22.71 -13.68
N SER A 210 6.02 23.63 -13.95
CA SER A 210 7.31 23.34 -14.56
C SER A 210 8.44 23.08 -13.55
N ASN A 211 8.17 23.32 -12.26
CA ASN A 211 9.18 23.30 -11.20
C ASN A 211 8.60 22.65 -9.94
N VAL A 212 9.37 21.71 -9.37
CA VAL A 212 8.99 20.94 -8.15
C VAL A 212 8.73 21.87 -6.96
N ILE A 213 9.58 22.89 -6.77
CA ILE A 213 9.45 23.81 -5.63
C ILE A 213 8.16 24.61 -5.73
N GLN A 214 7.78 25.06 -6.91
CA GLN A 214 6.52 25.78 -7.11
C GLN A 214 5.30 24.88 -6.86
N ALA A 215 5.34 23.64 -7.35
CA ALA A 215 4.29 22.67 -7.09
C ALA A 215 4.16 22.38 -5.59
N ALA A 216 5.27 22.11 -4.91
CA ALA A 216 5.29 21.86 -3.46
C ALA A 216 4.77 23.06 -2.67
N TYR A 217 5.18 24.29 -3.02
CA TYR A 217 4.69 25.51 -2.38
C TYR A 217 3.18 25.68 -2.56
N LYS A 218 2.66 25.49 -3.77
CA LYS A 218 1.23 25.65 -4.05
C LYS A 218 0.41 24.59 -3.29
N VAL A 219 0.79 23.33 -3.36
CA VAL A 219 0.13 22.24 -2.64
C VAL A 219 0.15 22.50 -1.13
N THR A 220 1.29 22.83 -0.57
CA THR A 220 1.41 23.16 0.86
C THR A 220 0.53 24.34 1.24
N LYS A 221 0.53 25.42 0.45
CA LYS A 221 -0.30 26.60 0.69
C LYS A 221 -1.80 26.29 0.67
N HIS A 222 -2.25 25.43 -0.24
CA HIS A 222 -3.66 25.03 -0.32
C HIS A 222 -4.07 24.17 0.86
N LEU A 223 -3.22 23.21 1.26
CA LEU A 223 -3.50 22.29 2.37
C LEU A 223 -3.38 22.97 3.73
N PHE A 224 -2.50 23.98 3.85
CA PHE A 224 -2.28 24.69 5.10
C PHE A 224 -3.45 25.63 5.42
N LYS A 225 -4.20 25.28 6.45
CA LYS A 225 -5.33 26.08 6.95
C LYS A 225 -4.91 26.83 8.20
N ARG A 226 -4.87 28.16 8.13
CA ARG A 226 -4.60 29.01 9.30
C ARG A 226 -5.57 28.70 10.45
N GLY A 227 -5.02 28.49 11.64
CA GLY A 227 -5.78 28.21 12.85
C GLY A 227 -6.11 26.72 13.09
N THR A 228 -5.92 25.86 12.11
CA THR A 228 -6.12 24.40 12.26
C THR A 228 -4.88 23.58 11.94
N SER A 229 -4.00 24.08 11.05
CA SER A 229 -2.72 23.42 10.73
C SER A 229 -1.61 23.98 11.60
N SER A 230 -0.95 23.14 12.38
CA SER A 230 0.14 23.49 13.27
C SER A 230 1.49 22.96 12.82
N LEU A 231 1.51 21.93 11.95
CA LEU A 231 2.72 21.27 11.50
C LEU A 231 2.64 20.98 10.00
N VAL A 232 3.76 21.13 9.32
CA VAL A 232 3.97 20.68 7.94
C VAL A 232 5.18 19.75 7.93
N THR A 233 4.99 18.52 7.47
CA THR A 233 6.07 17.55 7.29
C THR A 233 6.34 17.38 5.80
N LEU A 234 7.59 17.49 5.39
CA LEU A 234 8.03 17.23 4.03
C LEU A 234 8.82 15.93 3.98
N ILE A 235 8.39 15.01 3.14
CA ILE A 235 9.07 13.73 2.88
C ILE A 235 9.57 13.79 1.45
N TYR A 236 10.86 13.53 1.25
CA TYR A 236 11.50 13.56 -0.06
C TYR A 236 12.47 12.40 -0.22
N GLY A 237 12.67 11.95 -1.46
CA GLY A 237 13.64 10.91 -1.80
C GLY A 237 15.01 11.48 -2.16
N ASN A 238 15.96 10.57 -2.40
CA ASN A 238 17.34 10.90 -2.76
C ASN A 238 17.53 11.15 -4.28
N GLY A 239 16.47 11.41 -5.03
CA GLY A 239 16.48 11.55 -6.48
C GLY A 239 16.36 12.98 -6.97
#